data_58e536d8c0855e26661ddc0fd6a0d97a
#
_entry.id   58e536d8c0855e26661ddc0fd6a0d97a
#
_cell.length_a   1.000
_cell.length_b   1.000
_cell.length_c   1.000
_cell.angle_alpha   90.00
_cell.angle_beta   90.00
_cell.angle_gamma   90.00
#
_symmetry.space_group_name_H-M   'P 1'
#
loop_
_entity.id
_entity.type
_entity.pdbx_description
1 polymer ?
#
loop_
_entity_poly.entity_id
_entity_poly.type
_entity_poly.pdbx_seq_one_letter_code
_entity_poly.pdbx_strand_id
1 'polypeptide(L)'
;MFENIPNVKLGLIAVSRDCFPRTLSEMRRANIVKAAKGELYECPVTVENENDMLKAVADVQAAGCNALVVFLGNFGPETPETLIAKYFDGPCMFVAAAEGDGDLINGRGDAYCGMLNCSYNLGMR
;
A
#
# COMPACT_ATOMS: atom_id res chain seq x y z
N MET A 1 -25.66 -21.76 -15.69
CA MET A 1 -25.82 -20.89 -14.53
C MET A 1 -24.85 -19.73 -14.70
N PHE A 2 -25.32 -18.52 -14.61
CA PHE A 2 -24.44 -17.35 -14.66
C PHE A 2 -23.92 -17.11 -13.24
N GLU A 3 -22.62 -17.32 -13.02
CA GLU A 3 -21.96 -16.97 -11.77
C GLU A 3 -21.56 -15.48 -11.84
N ASN A 4 -22.20 -14.66 -11.05
CA ASN A 4 -21.85 -13.24 -10.91
C ASN A 4 -20.81 -13.04 -9.79
N ILE A 5 -19.77 -13.85 -9.82
CA ILE A 5 -18.66 -13.77 -8.88
C ILE A 5 -17.47 -13.16 -9.63
N PRO A 6 -16.99 -11.98 -9.24
CA PRO A 6 -15.83 -11.38 -9.90
C PRO A 6 -14.57 -12.22 -9.67
N ASN A 7 -13.76 -12.37 -10.71
CA ASN A 7 -12.43 -12.93 -10.58
C ASN A 7 -11.46 -11.82 -10.15
N VAL A 8 -11.07 -11.81 -8.87
CA VAL A 8 -10.21 -10.79 -8.29
C VAL A 8 -8.78 -11.29 -8.16
N LYS A 9 -7.83 -10.58 -8.77
CA LYS A 9 -6.40 -10.71 -8.49
C LYS A 9 -5.93 -9.48 -7.73
N LEU A 10 -5.73 -9.67 -6.43
CA LEU A 10 -5.39 -8.60 -5.50
C LEU A 10 -3.89 -8.36 -5.46
N GLY A 11 -3.46 -7.11 -5.68
CA GLY A 11 -2.09 -6.66 -5.51
C GLY A 11 -1.89 -5.88 -4.22
N LEU A 12 -0.70 -5.94 -3.66
CA LEU A 12 -0.27 -5.18 -2.48
C LEU A 12 0.88 -4.25 -2.86
N ILE A 13 0.71 -2.95 -2.67
CA ILE A 13 1.75 -1.94 -2.79
C ILE A 13 1.99 -1.33 -1.42
N ALA A 14 3.21 -1.44 -0.90
CA ALA A 14 3.61 -0.75 0.32
C ALA A 14 4.17 0.64 0.02
N VAL A 15 3.90 1.58 0.90
CA VAL A 15 4.42 2.95 0.82
C VAL A 15 5.28 3.27 2.03
N SER A 16 6.19 4.23 1.89
CA SER A 16 7.07 4.69 2.95
C SER A 16 7.41 6.15 2.76
N ARG A 17 7.38 6.93 3.83
CA ARG A 17 7.85 8.31 3.83
C ARG A 17 9.30 8.38 4.28
N ASP A 18 10.11 9.19 3.62
CA ASP A 18 11.57 9.31 3.80
C ASP A 18 12.05 9.58 5.24
N CYS A 19 11.24 10.28 6.05
CA CYS A 19 11.56 10.56 7.46
C CYS A 19 11.19 9.42 8.43
N PHE A 20 10.63 8.32 7.92
CA PHE A 20 10.30 7.12 8.69
C PHE A 20 11.12 5.90 8.23
N PRO A 21 11.29 4.88 9.08
CA PRO A 21 12.07 3.70 8.67
C PRO A 21 11.37 2.94 7.53
N ARG A 22 11.96 2.95 6.34
CA ARG A 22 11.49 2.17 5.20
C ARG A 22 11.44 0.68 5.50
N THR A 23 12.45 0.18 6.22
CA THR A 23 12.55 -1.22 6.65
C THR A 23 11.36 -1.66 7.51
N LEU A 24 10.77 -0.76 8.29
CA LEU A 24 9.55 -1.03 9.05
C LEU A 24 8.36 -1.31 8.13
N SER A 25 8.18 -0.49 7.09
CA SER A 25 7.11 -0.71 6.10
C SER A 25 7.31 -2.03 5.36
N GLU A 26 8.53 -2.32 4.93
CA GLU A 26 8.88 -3.55 4.23
C GLU A 26 8.69 -4.81 5.09
N MET A 27 9.07 -4.77 6.36
CA MET A 27 8.86 -5.86 7.31
C MET A 27 7.36 -6.12 7.53
N ARG A 28 6.57 -5.06 7.73
CA ARG A 28 5.13 -5.15 7.91
C ARG A 28 4.43 -5.69 6.65
N ARG A 29 4.87 -5.27 5.46
CA ARG A 29 4.43 -5.84 4.18
C ARG A 29 4.69 -7.34 4.12
N ALA A 30 5.90 -7.77 4.42
CA ALA A 30 6.26 -9.18 4.41
C ALA A 30 5.38 -10.02 5.35
N ASN A 31 5.01 -9.49 6.50
CA ASN A 31 4.10 -10.15 7.44
C ASN A 31 2.70 -10.34 6.84
N ILE A 32 2.17 -9.33 6.14
CA ILE A 32 0.86 -9.43 5.45
C ILE A 32 0.92 -10.48 4.36
N VAL A 33 1.94 -10.45 3.51
CA VAL A 33 2.11 -11.41 2.41
C VAL A 33 2.18 -12.84 2.94
N LYS A 34 2.93 -13.06 4.02
CA LYS A 34 3.01 -14.36 4.70
C LYS A 34 1.64 -14.82 5.24
N ALA A 35 0.89 -13.91 5.84
CA ALA A 35 -0.44 -14.21 6.37
C ALA A 35 -1.46 -14.51 5.26
N ALA A 36 -1.32 -13.90 4.10
CA ALA A 36 -2.20 -14.08 2.93
C ALA A 36 -2.01 -15.42 2.20
N LYS A 37 -1.00 -16.20 2.54
CA LYS A 37 -0.77 -17.57 2.02
C LYS A 37 -0.83 -17.69 0.48
N GLY A 38 -0.31 -16.71 -0.24
CA GLY A 38 -0.25 -16.70 -1.71
C GLY A 38 -1.47 -16.12 -2.42
N GLU A 39 -2.47 -15.63 -1.69
CA GLU A 39 -3.66 -14.98 -2.28
C GLU A 39 -3.44 -13.51 -2.67
N LEU A 40 -2.25 -12.99 -2.42
CA LEU A 40 -1.84 -11.62 -2.66
C LEU A 40 -0.63 -11.57 -3.59
N TYR A 41 -0.69 -10.77 -4.65
CA TYR A 41 0.51 -10.40 -5.40
C TYR A 41 1.28 -9.30 -4.65
N GLU A 42 2.52 -9.55 -4.30
CA GLU A 42 3.40 -8.57 -3.67
C GLU A 42 4.12 -7.74 -4.72
N CYS A 43 3.84 -6.44 -4.77
CA CYS A 43 4.66 -5.51 -5.55
C CYS A 43 6.03 -5.35 -4.88
N PRO A 44 7.14 -5.55 -5.62
CA PRO A 44 8.48 -5.42 -5.05
C PRO A 44 8.88 -3.97 -4.76
N VAL A 45 8.18 -3.01 -5.36
CA VAL A 45 8.48 -1.59 -5.22
C VAL A 45 7.82 -1.05 -3.94
N THR A 46 8.62 -0.45 -3.06
CA THR A 46 8.12 0.38 -1.96
C THR A 46 8.06 1.82 -2.45
N VAL A 47 6.88 2.43 -2.41
CA VAL A 47 6.65 3.77 -2.97
C VAL A 47 7.03 4.85 -1.97
N GLU A 48 8.02 5.67 -2.33
CA GLU A 48 8.45 6.84 -1.57
C GLU A 48 8.31 8.15 -2.35
N ASN A 49 8.18 8.06 -3.67
CA ASN A 49 8.06 9.20 -4.58
C ASN A 49 7.23 8.83 -5.82
N GLU A 50 7.00 9.81 -6.70
CA GLU A 50 6.19 9.65 -7.90
C GLU A 50 6.78 8.67 -8.92
N ASN A 51 8.11 8.60 -9.02
CA ASN A 51 8.77 7.64 -9.91
C ASN A 51 8.56 6.20 -9.43
N ASP A 52 8.64 5.97 -8.12
CA ASP A 52 8.34 4.66 -7.54
C ASP A 52 6.86 4.31 -7.73
N MET A 53 5.97 5.28 -7.57
CA MET A 53 4.54 5.10 -7.82
C MET A 53 4.28 4.62 -9.25
N LEU A 54 4.88 5.26 -10.26
CA LEU A 54 4.73 4.85 -11.67
C LEU A 54 5.24 3.42 -11.90
N LYS A 55 6.38 3.07 -11.31
CA LYS A 55 6.93 1.70 -11.39
C LYS A 55 6.02 0.68 -10.71
N ALA A 56 5.52 1.00 -9.51
CA ALA A 56 4.64 0.10 -8.76
C ALA A 56 3.32 -0.15 -9.50
N VAL A 57 2.69 0.89 -10.03
CA VAL A 57 1.45 0.75 -10.82
C VAL A 57 1.69 -0.08 -12.08
N ALA A 58 2.79 0.17 -12.81
CA ALA A 58 3.14 -0.62 -13.98
C ALA A 58 3.39 -2.11 -13.64
N ASP A 59 4.04 -2.38 -12.51
CA ASP A 59 4.34 -3.74 -12.05
C ASP A 59 3.05 -4.53 -11.73
N VAL A 60 2.14 -3.96 -10.93
CA VAL A 60 0.90 -4.65 -10.58
C VAL A 60 -0.04 -4.83 -11.78
N GLN A 61 -0.04 -3.89 -12.72
CA GLN A 61 -0.77 -4.00 -13.98
C GLN A 61 -0.19 -5.13 -14.86
N ALA A 62 1.12 -5.19 -15.00
CA ALA A 62 1.80 -6.27 -15.74
C ALA A 62 1.56 -7.65 -15.10
N ALA A 63 1.43 -7.71 -13.77
CA ALA A 63 1.05 -8.92 -13.05
C ALA A 63 -0.42 -9.30 -13.23
N GLY A 64 -1.24 -8.45 -13.85
CA GLY A 64 -2.67 -8.69 -14.06
C GLY A 64 -3.54 -8.47 -12.82
N CYS A 65 -3.08 -7.67 -11.86
CA CYS A 65 -3.90 -7.28 -10.72
C CYS A 65 -5.05 -6.37 -11.18
N ASN A 66 -6.24 -6.60 -10.65
CA ASN A 66 -7.44 -5.82 -10.93
C ASN A 66 -8.08 -5.18 -9.70
N ALA A 67 -7.44 -5.33 -8.55
CA ALA A 67 -7.75 -4.64 -7.30
C ALA A 67 -6.45 -4.46 -6.50
N LEU A 68 -6.34 -3.39 -5.73
CA LEU A 68 -5.15 -3.09 -4.93
C LEU A 68 -5.45 -2.88 -3.46
N VAL A 69 -4.49 -3.29 -2.64
CA VAL A 69 -4.27 -2.79 -1.29
C VAL A 69 -3.07 -1.85 -1.33
N VAL A 70 -3.27 -0.60 -0.98
CA VAL A 70 -2.20 0.38 -0.73
C VAL A 70 -1.94 0.39 0.77
N PHE A 71 -0.76 -0.09 1.15
CA PHE A 71 -0.43 -0.37 2.54
C PHE A 71 0.53 0.67 3.11
N LEU A 72 0.02 1.44 4.07
CA LEU A 72 0.81 2.37 4.86
C LEU A 72 1.49 1.61 6.00
N GLY A 73 2.68 1.09 5.75
CA GLY A 73 3.51 0.42 6.76
C GLY A 73 4.18 1.41 7.71
N ASN A 74 4.29 2.67 7.29
CA ASN A 74 4.57 3.86 8.08
C ASN A 74 3.68 5.01 7.58
N PHE A 75 4.01 6.26 7.89
CA PHE A 75 3.19 7.43 7.57
C PHE A 75 2.78 7.51 6.09
N GLY A 76 3.66 7.10 5.17
CA GLY A 76 3.45 7.17 3.73
C GLY A 76 3.68 8.56 3.12
N PRO A 77 4.00 8.62 1.83
CA PRO A 77 4.21 9.84 1.07
C PRO A 77 2.87 10.34 0.50
N GLU A 78 2.39 11.47 0.95
CA GLU A 78 1.05 12.02 0.71
C GLU A 78 0.60 12.03 -0.76
N THR A 79 1.44 12.54 -1.64
CA THR A 79 1.12 12.67 -3.08
C THR A 79 1.26 11.34 -3.81
N PRO A 80 2.40 10.65 -3.77
CA PRO A 80 2.58 9.40 -4.51
C PRO A 80 1.56 8.34 -4.13
N GLU A 81 1.26 8.13 -2.85
CA GLU A 81 0.33 7.09 -2.41
C GLU A 81 -1.10 7.31 -2.92
N THR A 82 -1.57 8.55 -2.93
CA THR A 82 -2.92 8.86 -3.44
C THR A 82 -2.99 8.83 -4.97
N LEU A 83 -1.88 9.13 -5.66
CA LEU A 83 -1.78 9.00 -7.11
C LEU A 83 -1.86 7.54 -7.58
N ILE A 84 -1.50 6.57 -6.74
CA ILE A 84 -1.71 5.14 -7.06
C ILE A 84 -3.17 4.89 -7.45
N ALA A 85 -4.12 5.37 -6.63
CA ALA A 85 -5.54 5.19 -6.90
C ALA A 85 -6.01 5.93 -8.17
N LYS A 86 -5.35 7.02 -8.55
CA LYS A 86 -5.67 7.76 -9.77
C LYS A 86 -5.17 7.07 -11.04
N TYR A 87 -4.02 6.43 -10.98
CA TYR A 87 -3.37 5.83 -12.16
C TYR A 87 -3.66 4.34 -12.32
N PHE A 88 -4.13 3.67 -11.28
CA PHE A 88 -4.53 2.27 -11.36
C PHE A 88 -5.99 2.16 -11.82
N ASP A 89 -6.23 1.31 -12.82
CA ASP A 89 -7.58 1.05 -13.33
C ASP A 89 -8.24 -0.08 -12.53
N GLY A 90 -8.80 0.27 -11.38
CA GLY A 90 -9.48 -0.68 -10.50
C GLY A 90 -9.65 -0.14 -9.07
N PRO A 91 -10.38 -0.86 -8.23
CA PRO A 91 -10.59 -0.46 -6.85
C PRO A 91 -9.29 -0.54 -6.04
N CYS A 92 -9.11 0.46 -5.17
CA CYS A 92 -8.00 0.54 -4.24
C CYS A 92 -8.51 0.65 -2.81
N MET A 93 -8.02 -0.21 -1.92
CA MET A 93 -8.25 -0.12 -0.48
C MET A 93 -6.96 0.36 0.20
N PHE A 94 -7.05 1.41 0.99
CA PHE A 94 -5.94 1.92 1.78
C PHE A 94 -5.98 1.33 3.19
N VAL A 95 -4.86 0.82 3.66
CA VAL A 95 -4.74 0.13 4.95
C VAL A 95 -3.52 0.66 5.70
N ALA A 96 -3.71 1.09 6.95
CA ALA A 96 -2.64 1.56 7.81
C ALA A 96 -2.25 0.52 8.86
N ALA A 97 -0.96 0.35 9.08
CA ALA A 97 -0.43 -0.53 10.12
C ALA A 97 -0.61 0.08 11.51
N ALA A 98 -1.07 -0.73 12.47
CA ALA A 98 -0.99 -0.35 13.88
C ALA A 98 0.46 -0.32 14.36
N GLU A 99 0.76 0.51 15.36
CA GLU A 99 2.03 0.43 16.07
C GLU A 99 2.12 -0.86 16.88
N GLY A 100 3.32 -1.42 16.96
CA GLY A 100 3.61 -2.55 17.84
C GLY A 100 3.69 -2.12 19.32
N ASP A 101 3.42 -3.06 20.20
CA ASP A 101 3.54 -2.83 21.66
C ASP A 101 4.97 -2.44 22.04
N GLY A 102 5.16 -1.27 22.61
CA GLY A 102 6.44 -0.78 23.13
C GLY A 102 7.41 -0.18 22.12
N ASP A 103 7.07 -0.12 20.84
CA ASP A 103 7.99 0.32 19.77
C ASP A 103 7.98 1.83 19.47
N LEU A 104 7.48 2.64 20.38
CA LEU A 104 7.41 4.10 20.18
C LEU A 104 8.78 4.78 20.02
N ILE A 105 9.85 4.12 20.43
CA ILE A 105 11.21 4.71 20.44
C ILE A 105 12.01 4.30 19.19
N ASN A 106 11.94 3.04 18.76
CA ASN A 106 12.81 2.49 17.71
C ASN A 106 12.12 2.12 16.39
N GLY A 107 10.80 2.19 16.31
CA GLY A 107 10.07 1.68 15.15
C GLY A 107 8.75 2.38 14.87
N ARG A 108 8.56 3.58 15.39
CA ARG A 108 7.34 4.35 15.17
C ARG A 108 7.13 4.63 13.68
N GLY A 109 5.99 4.22 13.16
CA GLY A 109 5.62 4.44 11.77
C GLY A 109 4.59 5.55 11.56
N ASP A 110 3.80 5.86 12.57
CA ASP A 110 2.73 6.89 12.53
C ASP A 110 1.72 6.66 11.39
N ALA A 111 1.48 5.42 11.00
CA ALA A 111 0.67 5.10 9.83
C ALA A 111 -0.79 5.56 9.98
N TYR A 112 -1.35 5.63 11.18
CA TYR A 112 -2.70 6.13 11.39
C TYR A 112 -2.80 7.64 11.13
N CYS A 113 -1.78 8.42 11.52
CA CYS A 113 -1.70 9.84 11.14
C CYS A 113 -1.55 9.99 9.63
N GLY A 114 -0.73 9.15 9.01
CA GLY A 114 -0.59 9.08 7.55
C GLY A 114 -1.92 8.76 6.86
N MET A 115 -2.70 7.84 7.40
CA MET A 115 -4.02 7.48 6.86
C MET A 115 -5.02 8.65 6.92
N LEU A 116 -5.01 9.45 7.97
CA LEU A 116 -5.84 10.65 8.04
C LEU A 116 -5.47 11.63 6.93
N ASN A 117 -4.19 11.85 6.72
CA ASN A 117 -3.68 12.68 5.63
C ASN A 117 -4.04 12.10 4.25
N CYS A 118 -3.80 10.81 4.05
CA CYS A 118 -4.15 10.08 2.84
C CYS A 118 -5.65 10.22 2.52
N SER A 119 -6.51 10.01 3.49
CA SER A 119 -7.97 10.13 3.33
C SER A 119 -8.39 11.53 2.88
N TYR A 120 -7.80 12.57 3.47
CA TYR A 120 -8.04 13.95 3.05
C TYR A 120 -7.61 14.18 1.60
N ASN A 121 -6.40 13.76 1.24
CA ASN A 121 -5.87 13.95 -0.10
C ASN A 121 -6.62 13.15 -1.17
N LEU A 122 -7.10 11.96 -0.85
CA LEU A 122 -7.98 11.18 -1.75
C LEU A 122 -9.28 11.93 -2.06
N GLY A 123 -9.85 12.63 -1.08
CA GLY A 123 -11.04 13.45 -1.27
C GLY A 123 -10.82 14.68 -2.15
N MET A 124 -9.57 15.11 -2.32
CA MET A 124 -9.19 16.27 -3.15
C MET A 124 -8.88 15.90 -4.61
N ARG A 125 -8.75 14.61 -4.95
CA ARG A 125 -8.39 14.11 -6.28
C ARG A 125 -9.60 13.54 -7.01
#